data_ddf178ce590d7eada0f1a2f9125f8999
#
_entry.id   ddf178ce590d7eada0f1a2f9125f8999
#
_cell.length_a   1.000
_cell.length_b   1.000
_cell.length_c   1.000
_cell.angle_alpha   90.00
_cell.angle_beta   90.00
_cell.angle_gamma   90.00
#
_symmetry.space_group_name_H-M   'P 1'
#
loop_
_entity.id
_entity.type
_entity.pdbx_description
1 polymer ?
#
loop_
_entity_poly.entity_id
_entity_poly.type
_entity_poly.pdbx_seq_one_letter_code
_entity_poly.pdbx_strand_id
1 'polypeptide(L)'
;MYTVRKATTNDVIAIRDVATKAWYNTYLNIYAVSTVNELLAASYNEHHLKKRLEDQLFLVIEENNEIVGFANFIYGKELYLAAHYVHPGVQHKGYGTSLLEEGLHEFENEYNAVFLEVDNKNKEAIHYYQHHGFEIIRSYQPEMYGEQLDLALMKKVL
;
A
#
# COMPACT_ATOMS: atom_id res chain seq x y z
N MET A 1 -10.54 7.88 18.25
CA MET A 1 -9.55 8.90 17.84
C MET A 1 -8.31 8.22 17.27
N TYR A 2 -7.73 8.75 16.23
CA TYR A 2 -6.58 8.16 15.57
C TYR A 2 -5.48 9.18 15.33
N THR A 3 -4.26 8.70 15.10
CA THR A 3 -3.09 9.53 14.81
C THR A 3 -2.30 8.93 13.66
N VAL A 4 -1.89 9.77 12.71
CA VAL A 4 -0.97 9.39 11.62
C VAL A 4 0.42 9.91 11.97
N ARG A 5 1.42 9.05 11.86
CA ARG A 5 2.82 9.42 12.11
C ARG A 5 3.78 8.62 11.24
N LYS A 6 5.03 9.06 11.19
CA LYS A 6 6.07 8.28 10.51
C LYS A 6 6.36 7.00 11.29
N ALA A 7 6.58 5.91 10.56
CA ALA A 7 6.91 4.62 11.15
C ALA A 7 8.36 4.61 11.65
N THR A 8 8.60 3.78 12.66
CA THR A 8 9.93 3.49 13.17
C THR A 8 10.20 1.99 13.07
N THR A 9 11.42 1.56 13.38
CA THR A 9 11.76 0.12 13.38
C THR A 9 10.92 -0.68 14.38
N ASN A 10 10.37 -0.02 15.40
CA ASN A 10 9.48 -0.68 16.36
C ASN A 10 8.13 -1.06 15.76
N ASP A 11 7.80 -0.54 14.57
CA ASP A 11 6.51 -0.77 13.91
C ASP A 11 6.56 -1.91 12.89
N VAL A 12 7.72 -2.52 12.67
CA VAL A 12 7.91 -3.52 11.62
C VAL A 12 6.93 -4.69 11.73
N ILE A 13 6.76 -5.25 12.94
CA ILE A 13 5.89 -6.40 13.15
C ILE A 13 4.42 -6.01 12.91
N ALA A 14 4.01 -4.83 13.37
CA ALA A 14 2.65 -4.35 13.16
C ALA A 14 2.36 -4.08 11.67
N ILE A 15 3.32 -3.52 10.93
CA ILE A 15 3.20 -3.30 9.49
C ILE A 15 3.03 -4.64 8.76
N ARG A 16 3.85 -5.63 9.10
CA ARG A 16 3.73 -6.98 8.52
C ARG A 16 2.37 -7.61 8.81
N ASP A 17 1.87 -7.44 10.02
CA ASP A 17 0.57 -7.97 10.42
C ASP A 17 -0.56 -7.34 9.60
N VAL A 18 -0.56 -6.03 9.45
CA VAL A 18 -1.55 -5.32 8.63
C VAL A 18 -1.48 -5.78 7.17
N ALA A 19 -0.28 -5.83 6.60
CA ALA A 19 -0.07 -6.26 5.22
C ALA A 19 -0.58 -7.69 5.00
N THR A 20 -0.23 -8.61 5.90
CA THR A 20 -0.63 -10.01 5.81
C THR A 20 -2.15 -10.16 5.85
N LYS A 21 -2.80 -9.53 6.80
CA LYS A 21 -4.27 -9.60 6.94
C LYS A 21 -4.99 -8.94 5.77
N ALA A 22 -4.51 -7.80 5.31
CA ALA A 22 -5.10 -7.12 4.17
C ALA A 22 -4.96 -7.95 2.88
N TRP A 23 -3.78 -8.52 2.64
CA TRP A 23 -3.53 -9.36 1.47
C TRP A 23 -4.36 -10.63 1.50
N TYR A 24 -4.45 -11.31 2.64
CA TYR A 24 -5.28 -12.50 2.76
C TYR A 24 -6.75 -12.19 2.52
N ASN A 25 -7.24 -11.10 3.08
CA ASN A 25 -8.63 -10.68 2.88
C ASN A 25 -8.96 -10.41 1.40
N THR A 26 -8.01 -9.85 0.65
CA THR A 26 -8.23 -9.44 -0.74
C THR A 26 -7.89 -10.53 -1.76
N TYR A 27 -6.78 -11.23 -1.57
CA TYR A 27 -6.17 -12.02 -2.64
C TYR A 27 -6.30 -13.55 -2.52
N LEU A 28 -6.71 -14.10 -1.38
CA LEU A 28 -6.87 -15.55 -1.26
C LEU A 28 -7.98 -16.11 -2.14
N ASN A 29 -8.92 -15.28 -2.58
CA ASN A 29 -9.96 -15.69 -3.52
C ASN A 29 -9.56 -15.46 -4.99
N ILE A 30 -8.38 -14.88 -5.24
CA ILE A 30 -7.90 -14.54 -6.58
C ILE A 30 -6.69 -15.38 -6.95
N TYR A 31 -5.76 -15.57 -6.01
CA TYR A 31 -4.50 -16.28 -6.24
C TYR A 31 -4.32 -17.43 -5.24
N ALA A 32 -3.45 -18.36 -5.60
CA ALA A 32 -3.09 -19.46 -4.70
C ALA A 32 -2.45 -18.91 -3.42
N VAL A 33 -2.71 -19.58 -2.28
CA VAL A 33 -2.14 -19.16 -0.99
C VAL A 33 -0.61 -19.16 -1.03
N SER A 34 0.00 -20.09 -1.76
CA SER A 34 1.46 -20.14 -1.90
C SER A 34 2.01 -18.90 -2.60
N THR A 35 1.33 -18.42 -3.64
CA THR A 35 1.72 -17.20 -4.34
C THR A 35 1.61 -15.98 -3.42
N VAL A 36 0.53 -15.85 -2.69
CA VAL A 36 0.33 -14.76 -1.73
C VAL A 36 1.42 -14.78 -0.66
N ASN A 37 1.72 -15.95 -0.10
CA ASN A 37 2.75 -16.10 0.92
C ASN A 37 4.15 -15.75 0.40
N GLU A 38 4.47 -16.12 -0.84
CA GLU A 38 5.75 -15.78 -1.47
C GLU A 38 5.90 -14.27 -1.67
N LEU A 39 4.84 -13.63 -2.14
CA LEU A 39 4.84 -12.17 -2.33
C LEU A 39 5.00 -11.45 -0.98
N LEU A 40 4.28 -11.88 0.05
CA LEU A 40 4.39 -11.31 1.38
C LEU A 40 5.78 -11.51 1.98
N ALA A 41 6.35 -12.70 1.86
CA ALA A 41 7.68 -13.00 2.38
C ALA A 41 8.75 -12.16 1.68
N ALA A 42 8.64 -11.95 0.38
CA ALA A 42 9.59 -11.14 -0.38
C ALA A 42 9.51 -9.66 0.00
N SER A 43 8.30 -9.14 0.22
CA SER A 43 8.07 -7.70 0.44
C SER A 43 8.12 -7.28 1.90
N TYR A 44 7.76 -8.17 2.83
CA TYR A 44 7.56 -7.80 4.24
C TYR A 44 8.35 -8.65 5.24
N ASN A 45 9.42 -9.33 4.81
CA ASN A 45 10.31 -9.93 5.80
C ASN A 45 10.97 -8.81 6.61
N GLU A 46 11.30 -9.11 7.87
CA GLU A 46 11.77 -8.11 8.83
C GLU A 46 13.02 -7.36 8.35
N HIS A 47 13.99 -8.10 7.83
CA HIS A 47 15.24 -7.51 7.36
C HIS A 47 15.01 -6.52 6.22
N HIS A 48 14.25 -6.93 5.23
CA HIS A 48 13.96 -6.13 4.04
C HIS A 48 13.13 -4.89 4.41
N LEU A 49 12.15 -5.08 5.28
CA LEU A 49 11.28 -3.99 5.72
C LEU A 49 12.04 -2.92 6.52
N LYS A 50 12.94 -3.34 7.41
CA LYS A 50 13.79 -2.41 8.16
C LYS A 50 14.64 -1.55 7.23
N LYS A 51 15.19 -2.16 6.18
CA LYS A 51 15.98 -1.43 5.19
C LYS A 51 15.14 -0.44 4.40
N ARG A 52 13.93 -0.82 4.01
CA ARG A 52 13.01 0.06 3.29
C ARG A 52 12.58 1.26 4.14
N LEU A 53 12.46 1.09 5.45
CA LEU A 53 12.15 2.19 6.36
C LEU A 53 13.21 3.30 6.34
N GLU A 54 14.46 2.96 6.04
CA GLU A 54 15.55 3.94 5.94
C GLU A 54 15.48 4.79 4.67
N ASP A 55 15.02 4.20 3.56
CA ASP A 55 15.10 4.79 2.22
C ASP A 55 13.77 5.31 1.68
N GLN A 56 12.67 4.98 2.31
CA GLN A 56 11.33 5.29 1.84
C GLN A 56 10.47 5.90 2.94
N LEU A 57 9.40 6.57 2.54
CA LEU A 57 8.46 7.10 3.54
C LEU A 57 7.45 6.00 3.90
N PHE A 58 7.37 5.68 5.19
CA PHE A 58 6.31 4.85 5.75
C PHE A 58 5.53 5.68 6.76
N LEU A 59 4.23 5.75 6.57
CA LEU A 59 3.31 6.33 7.54
C LEU A 59 2.46 5.21 8.14
N VAL A 60 2.23 5.28 9.44
CA VAL A 60 1.32 4.37 10.12
C VAL A 60 0.18 5.17 10.74
N ILE A 61 -0.98 4.53 10.85
CA ILE A 61 -2.11 5.10 11.55
C ILE A 61 -2.43 4.25 12.79
N GLU A 62 -2.52 4.91 13.92
CA GLU A 62 -2.81 4.28 15.21
C GLU A 62 -4.21 4.62 15.68
N GLU A 63 -4.90 3.62 16.19
CA GLU A 63 -6.15 3.78 16.91
C GLU A 63 -5.99 3.07 18.25
N ASN A 64 -6.19 3.79 19.36
CA ASN A 64 -6.05 3.24 20.71
C ASN A 64 -4.68 2.57 20.96
N ASN A 65 -3.61 3.22 20.50
CA ASN A 65 -2.23 2.75 20.60
C ASN A 65 -1.91 1.48 19.80
N GLU A 66 -2.79 1.09 18.87
CA GLU A 66 -2.56 -0.03 17.97
C GLU A 66 -2.45 0.48 16.53
N ILE A 67 -1.47 -0.03 15.79
CA ILE A 67 -1.33 0.27 14.37
C ILE A 67 -2.37 -0.53 13.61
N VAL A 68 -3.22 0.17 12.87
CA VAL A 68 -4.33 -0.41 12.11
C VAL A 68 -4.21 -0.20 10.61
N GLY A 69 -3.19 0.51 10.16
CA GLY A 69 -2.96 0.74 8.74
C GLY A 69 -1.61 1.37 8.48
N PHE A 70 -1.19 1.35 7.22
CA PHE A 70 0.04 2.02 6.81
C PHE A 70 0.00 2.37 5.33
N ALA A 71 0.85 3.35 4.96
CA ALA A 71 1.12 3.70 3.58
C ALA A 71 2.62 3.78 3.38
N ASN A 72 3.09 3.30 2.23
CA ASN A 72 4.50 3.35 1.86
C ASN A 72 4.66 4.09 0.54
N PHE A 73 5.43 5.16 0.58
CA PHE A 73 5.77 5.94 -0.62
C PHE A 73 7.23 5.74 -0.97
N ILE A 74 7.49 5.46 -2.23
CA ILE A 74 8.84 5.39 -2.81
C ILE A 74 9.03 6.67 -3.60
N TYR A 75 10.13 7.37 -3.34
CA TYR A 75 10.42 8.64 -3.99
C TYR A 75 11.82 8.63 -4.61
N GLY A 76 12.12 9.64 -5.37
CA GLY A 76 13.36 9.78 -6.12
C GLY A 76 13.05 10.51 -7.41
N LYS A 77 13.23 9.88 -8.56
CA LYS A 77 12.87 10.47 -9.86
C LYS A 77 11.35 10.60 -10.00
N GLU A 78 10.62 9.58 -9.60
CA GLU A 78 9.16 9.53 -9.62
C GLU A 78 8.63 9.25 -8.22
N LEU A 79 7.38 9.59 -7.96
CA LEU A 79 6.71 9.29 -6.70
C LEU A 79 5.73 8.13 -6.89
N TYR A 80 5.88 7.10 -6.08
CA TYR A 80 5.00 5.92 -6.09
C TYR A 80 4.37 5.70 -4.73
N LEU A 81 3.08 5.39 -4.73
CA LEU A 81 2.41 4.83 -3.57
C LEU A 81 2.54 3.31 -3.69
N ALA A 82 3.55 2.76 -3.01
CA ALA A 82 3.92 1.36 -3.16
C ALA A 82 3.06 0.40 -2.34
N ALA A 83 2.53 0.87 -1.20
CA ALA A 83 1.64 0.10 -0.35
C ALA A 83 0.69 1.04 0.38
N HIS A 84 -0.56 0.58 0.58
CA HIS A 84 -1.60 1.42 1.18
C HIS A 84 -2.69 0.48 1.71
N TYR A 85 -2.56 0.09 2.97
CA TYR A 85 -3.42 -0.94 3.56
C TYR A 85 -3.97 -0.52 4.91
N VAL A 86 -5.21 -0.91 5.16
CA VAL A 86 -5.88 -0.76 6.45
C VAL A 86 -6.34 -2.16 6.88
N HIS A 87 -6.19 -2.45 8.16
CA HIS A 87 -6.64 -3.72 8.73
C HIS A 87 -8.11 -3.98 8.36
N PRO A 88 -8.46 -5.17 7.85
CA PRO A 88 -9.84 -5.43 7.40
C PRO A 88 -10.92 -5.13 8.45
N GLY A 89 -10.61 -5.31 9.71
CA GLY A 89 -11.56 -5.08 10.81
C GLY A 89 -11.92 -3.62 11.05
N VAL A 90 -11.17 -2.67 10.49
CA VAL A 90 -11.38 -1.24 10.71
C VAL A 90 -11.47 -0.44 9.41
N GLN A 91 -11.74 -1.09 8.29
CA GLN A 91 -11.96 -0.41 7.01
C GLN A 91 -13.22 0.47 7.06
N HIS A 92 -13.32 1.41 6.13
CA HIS A 92 -14.45 2.33 5.98
C HIS A 92 -14.59 3.38 7.10
N LYS A 93 -13.51 3.65 7.84
CA LYS A 93 -13.47 4.72 8.86
C LYS A 93 -12.67 5.95 8.38
N GLY A 94 -12.27 5.99 7.11
CA GLY A 94 -11.49 7.09 6.56
C GLY A 94 -9.98 7.01 6.85
N TYR A 95 -9.49 5.93 7.41
CA TYR A 95 -8.07 5.78 7.76
C TYR A 95 -7.17 5.73 6.52
N GLY A 96 -7.60 5.00 5.49
CA GLY A 96 -6.85 4.95 4.23
C GLY A 96 -6.71 6.33 3.59
N THR A 97 -7.77 7.11 3.60
CA THR A 97 -7.78 8.46 3.06
C THR A 97 -6.86 9.39 3.85
N SER A 98 -6.86 9.27 5.19
CA SER A 98 -5.95 10.05 6.03
C SER A 98 -4.48 9.73 5.73
N LEU A 99 -4.15 8.45 5.56
CA LEU A 99 -2.81 8.01 5.17
C LEU A 99 -2.40 8.56 3.80
N LEU A 100 -3.29 8.49 2.83
CA LEU A 100 -3.04 8.98 1.48
C LEU A 100 -2.80 10.50 1.48
N GLU A 101 -3.68 11.25 2.11
CA GLU A 101 -3.59 12.71 2.15
C GLU A 101 -2.35 13.20 2.90
N GLU A 102 -2.05 12.60 4.06
CA GLU A 102 -0.85 12.95 4.83
C GLU A 102 0.43 12.65 4.03
N GLY A 103 0.46 11.50 3.36
CA GLY A 103 1.60 11.12 2.54
C GLY A 103 1.81 12.07 1.36
N LEU A 104 0.75 12.42 0.64
CA LEU A 104 0.83 13.35 -0.47
C LEU A 104 1.24 14.75 -0.01
N HIS A 105 0.81 15.15 1.17
CA HIS A 105 1.21 16.44 1.75
C HIS A 105 2.73 16.52 1.98
N GLU A 106 3.37 15.43 2.38
CA GLU A 106 4.83 15.37 2.56
C GLU A 106 5.61 15.69 1.28
N PHE A 107 5.03 15.44 0.11
CA PHE A 107 5.65 15.65 -1.19
C PHE A 107 5.04 16.82 -1.98
N GLU A 108 4.29 17.67 -1.30
CA GLU A 108 3.63 18.82 -1.91
C GLU A 108 4.66 19.71 -2.60
N ASN A 109 4.37 20.08 -3.87
CA ASN A 109 5.24 20.90 -4.72
C ASN A 109 6.58 20.26 -5.14
N GLU A 110 6.81 18.99 -4.82
CA GLU A 110 8.03 18.30 -5.23
C GLU A 110 7.82 17.41 -6.47
N TYR A 111 6.59 16.96 -6.71
CA TYR A 111 6.26 16.06 -7.82
C TYR A 111 5.00 16.54 -8.55
N ASN A 112 4.94 16.26 -9.84
CA ASN A 112 3.77 16.59 -10.67
C ASN A 112 2.72 15.48 -10.68
N ALA A 113 3.09 14.29 -10.25
CA ALA A 113 2.20 13.14 -10.27
C ALA A 113 2.64 12.09 -9.24
N VAL A 114 1.71 11.24 -8.85
CA VAL A 114 1.97 10.04 -8.08
C VAL A 114 1.39 8.83 -8.82
N PHE A 115 2.13 7.72 -8.78
CA PHE A 115 1.76 6.47 -9.45
C PHE A 115 1.49 5.37 -8.42
N LEU A 116 0.65 4.42 -8.80
CA LEU A 116 0.46 3.19 -8.04
C LEU A 116 0.12 2.05 -8.98
N GLU A 117 0.33 0.83 -8.51
CA GLU A 117 -0.12 -0.38 -9.19
C GLU A 117 -1.18 -1.06 -8.35
N VAL A 118 -2.22 -1.55 -8.99
CA VAL A 118 -3.32 -2.25 -8.33
C VAL A 118 -3.77 -3.41 -9.21
N ASP A 119 -4.18 -4.51 -8.58
CA ASP A 119 -4.69 -5.65 -9.31
C ASP A 119 -6.02 -5.29 -9.99
N ASN A 120 -6.14 -5.59 -11.31
CA ASN A 120 -7.37 -5.30 -12.05
C ASN A 120 -8.59 -6.05 -11.52
N LYS A 121 -8.39 -7.15 -10.78
CA LYS A 121 -9.47 -7.89 -10.15
C LYS A 121 -9.95 -7.26 -8.85
N ASN A 122 -9.15 -6.35 -8.28
CA ASN A 122 -9.52 -5.61 -7.07
C ASN A 122 -10.33 -4.36 -7.45
N LYS A 123 -11.58 -4.57 -7.82
CA LYS A 123 -12.46 -3.50 -8.30
C LYS A 123 -12.74 -2.43 -7.26
N GLU A 124 -12.83 -2.84 -6.00
CA GLU A 124 -13.06 -1.91 -4.89
C GLU A 124 -11.90 -0.91 -4.77
N ALA A 125 -10.65 -1.39 -4.84
CA ALA A 125 -9.50 -0.52 -4.77
C ALA A 125 -9.41 0.41 -5.98
N ILE A 126 -9.67 -0.10 -7.19
CA ILE A 126 -9.67 0.74 -8.40
C ILE A 126 -10.69 1.87 -8.27
N HIS A 127 -11.91 1.56 -7.84
CA HIS A 127 -12.94 2.58 -7.64
C HIS A 127 -12.53 3.60 -6.59
N TYR A 128 -11.93 3.15 -5.50
CA TYR A 128 -11.44 4.03 -4.45
C TYR A 128 -10.41 5.01 -5.01
N TYR A 129 -9.42 4.52 -5.74
CA TYR A 129 -8.39 5.39 -6.30
C TYR A 129 -8.93 6.32 -7.39
N GLN A 130 -9.86 5.85 -8.22
CA GLN A 130 -10.51 6.71 -9.20
C GLN A 130 -11.27 7.85 -8.52
N HIS A 131 -11.94 7.57 -7.41
CA HIS A 131 -12.62 8.58 -6.62
C HIS A 131 -11.66 9.64 -6.06
N HIS A 132 -10.41 9.26 -5.82
CA HIS A 132 -9.37 10.15 -5.34
C HIS A 132 -8.52 10.78 -6.44
N GLY A 133 -8.97 10.70 -7.69
CA GLY A 133 -8.33 11.40 -8.80
C GLY A 133 -7.28 10.62 -9.56
N PHE A 134 -7.17 9.31 -9.31
CA PHE A 134 -6.28 8.45 -10.08
C PHE A 134 -6.98 7.94 -11.33
N GLU A 135 -6.23 7.77 -12.40
CA GLU A 135 -6.70 7.20 -13.66
C GLU A 135 -5.81 6.03 -14.07
N ILE A 136 -6.41 4.99 -14.66
CA ILE A 136 -5.64 3.88 -15.23
C ILE A 136 -4.96 4.38 -16.49
N ILE A 137 -3.63 4.26 -16.56
CA ILE A 137 -2.88 4.67 -17.74
C ILE A 137 -2.43 3.48 -18.59
N ARG A 138 -2.32 2.29 -18.01
CA ARG A 138 -2.10 1.05 -18.75
C ARG A 138 -2.28 -0.15 -17.84
N SER A 139 -2.40 -1.34 -18.45
CA SER A 139 -2.42 -2.61 -17.74
C SER A 139 -1.34 -3.53 -18.32
N TYR A 140 -0.84 -4.45 -17.50
CA TYR A 140 0.13 -5.43 -17.93
C TYR A 140 0.02 -6.68 -17.05
N GLN A 141 0.53 -7.80 -17.57
CA GLN A 141 0.30 -9.11 -17.00
C GLN A 141 1.63 -9.79 -16.69
N PRO A 142 2.32 -9.43 -15.60
CA PRO A 142 3.56 -10.08 -15.23
C PRO A 142 3.30 -11.49 -14.67
N GLU A 143 4.27 -12.37 -14.84
CA GLU A 143 4.25 -13.68 -14.22
C GLU A 143 5.08 -13.63 -12.94
N MET A 144 4.51 -14.07 -11.82
CA MET A 144 5.19 -14.11 -10.53
C MET A 144 4.83 -15.41 -9.81
N TYR A 145 5.86 -16.13 -9.36
CA TYR A 145 5.71 -17.38 -8.62
C TYR A 145 4.76 -18.37 -9.30
N GLY A 146 4.86 -18.47 -10.64
CA GLY A 146 4.07 -19.41 -11.42
C GLY A 146 2.65 -18.97 -11.74
N GLU A 147 2.25 -17.77 -11.33
CA GLU A 147 0.94 -17.23 -11.68
C GLU A 147 1.08 -15.95 -12.50
N GLN A 148 0.14 -15.77 -13.43
CA GLN A 148 0.04 -14.55 -14.20
C GLN A 148 -0.83 -13.56 -13.44
N LEU A 149 -0.26 -12.40 -13.10
CA LEU A 149 -0.98 -11.30 -12.49
C LEU A 149 -1.61 -10.42 -13.57
N ASP A 150 -2.52 -9.57 -13.18
CA ASP A 150 -3.14 -8.59 -14.08
C ASP A 150 -3.17 -7.25 -13.34
N LEU A 151 -2.19 -6.38 -13.64
CA LEU A 151 -1.98 -5.15 -12.92
C LEU A 151 -2.36 -3.92 -13.74
N ALA A 152 -2.98 -2.96 -13.09
CA ALA A 152 -3.23 -1.63 -13.64
C ALA A 152 -2.24 -0.64 -13.04
N LEU A 153 -1.58 0.14 -13.88
CA LEU A 153 -0.79 1.28 -13.46
C LEU A 153 -1.71 2.49 -13.45
N MET A 154 -1.81 3.14 -12.30
CA MET A 154 -2.67 4.31 -12.12
C MET A 154 -1.82 5.54 -11.83
N LYS A 155 -2.32 6.70 -12.21
CA LYS A 155 -1.64 7.99 -12.05
C LYS A 155 -2.62 9.04 -11.55
N LYS A 156 -2.16 9.84 -10.58
CA LYS A 156 -2.85 11.05 -10.14
C LYS A 156 -1.95 12.26 -10.42
N VAL A 157 -2.48 13.26 -11.11
CA VAL A 157 -1.80 14.55 -11.29
C VAL A 157 -1.90 15.35 -10.01
N LEU A 158 -0.78 15.87 -9.56
CA LEU A 158 -0.69 16.64 -8.31
C LEU A 158 -0.71 18.15 -8.56
#